data_f987b7d3191847247aaa9e18cdbf1246
#
_entry.id   f987b7d3191847247aaa9e18cdbf1246
#
_cell.length_a   1.000
_cell.length_b   1.000
_cell.length_c   1.000
_cell.angle_alpha   90.00
_cell.angle_beta   90.00
_cell.angle_gamma   90.00
#
_symmetry.space_group_name_H-M   'P 1'
#
loop_
_entity.id
_entity.type
_entity.pdbx_description
1 polymer ?
#
loop_
_entity_poly.entity_id
_entity_poly.type
_entity_poly.pdbx_seq_one_letter_code
_entity_poly.pdbx_strand_id
1 'polypeptide(L)'
;MASLKTNILGHTEILTKLERMACEICEKHVNSKQITLCGLNDRGYYLVELLGHEIQAINPNVQISYANATVEDQQVTFSGDSYFSGKHVLVMDDVINTGYTLMLVLSEVFKHSPVSIGTIFLAKREHRNFPVKADYVGVSIATTIQEHVQFDNSDPNNLSVYLV
;
A
#
# COMPACT_ATOMS: atom_id res chain seq x y z
N MET A 1 -31.44 -6.83 -2.80
CA MET A 1 -30.71 -7.43 -3.94
C MET A 1 -29.26 -7.62 -3.50
N ALA A 2 -28.73 -8.82 -3.66
CA ALA A 2 -27.29 -9.01 -3.48
C ALA A 2 -26.59 -8.20 -4.59
N SER A 3 -25.72 -7.25 -4.22
CA SER A 3 -24.91 -6.55 -5.20
C SER A 3 -24.02 -7.60 -5.89
N LEU A 4 -24.05 -7.60 -7.21
CA LEU A 4 -23.21 -8.51 -8.00
C LEU A 4 -21.74 -8.13 -7.73
N LYS A 5 -21.04 -8.98 -6.99
CA LYS A 5 -19.59 -8.85 -6.82
C LYS A 5 -18.90 -9.29 -8.10
N THR A 6 -18.16 -8.39 -8.72
CA THR A 6 -17.31 -8.74 -9.87
C THR A 6 -15.88 -8.90 -9.41
N ASN A 7 -15.34 -10.11 -9.49
CA ASN A 7 -13.94 -10.36 -9.12
C ASN A 7 -12.99 -9.69 -10.12
N ILE A 8 -12.02 -8.92 -9.60
CA ILE A 8 -10.99 -8.23 -10.39
C ILE A 8 -9.68 -8.99 -10.30
N LEU A 9 -9.26 -9.35 -9.08
CA LEU A 9 -8.04 -10.13 -8.81
C LEU A 9 -8.35 -11.26 -7.84
N GLY A 10 -7.93 -12.46 -8.19
CA GLY A 10 -7.90 -13.61 -7.29
C GLY A 10 -6.60 -13.68 -6.50
N HIS A 11 -6.51 -14.67 -5.61
CA HIS A 11 -5.38 -14.87 -4.71
C HIS A 11 -4.02 -14.93 -5.43
N THR A 12 -3.90 -15.81 -6.41
CA THR A 12 -2.66 -15.99 -7.18
C THR A 12 -2.25 -14.72 -7.92
N GLU A 13 -3.21 -14.01 -8.50
CA GLU A 13 -2.97 -12.74 -9.19
C GLU A 13 -2.47 -11.67 -8.24
N ILE A 14 -3.03 -11.57 -7.03
CA ILE A 14 -2.59 -10.64 -5.99
C ILE A 14 -1.13 -10.91 -5.61
N LEU A 15 -0.78 -12.16 -5.36
CA LEU A 15 0.60 -12.54 -5.03
C LEU A 15 1.56 -12.20 -6.16
N THR A 16 1.18 -12.44 -7.41
CA THR A 16 1.98 -12.07 -8.59
C THR A 16 2.17 -10.55 -8.70
N LYS A 17 1.15 -9.75 -8.38
CA LYS A 17 1.26 -8.28 -8.35
C LYS A 17 2.21 -7.81 -7.25
N LEU A 18 2.15 -8.40 -6.06
CA LEU A 18 3.06 -8.08 -4.95
C LEU A 18 4.51 -8.42 -5.31
N GLU A 19 4.77 -9.58 -5.91
CA GLU A 19 6.10 -9.98 -6.39
C GLU A 19 6.65 -8.98 -7.41
N ARG A 20 5.86 -8.57 -8.40
CA ARG A 20 6.26 -7.56 -9.39
C ARG A 20 6.59 -6.22 -8.75
N MET A 21 5.75 -5.73 -7.83
CA MET A 21 5.99 -4.48 -7.14
C MET A 21 7.25 -4.56 -6.25
N ALA A 22 7.50 -5.72 -5.62
CA ALA A 22 8.71 -5.96 -4.86
C ALA A 22 9.96 -5.86 -5.74
N CYS A 23 9.93 -6.41 -6.95
CA CYS A 23 11.02 -6.26 -7.94
C CYS A 23 11.27 -4.79 -8.29
N GLU A 24 10.22 -4.04 -8.60
CA GLU A 24 10.32 -2.60 -8.91
C GLU A 24 10.92 -1.79 -7.75
N ILE A 25 10.51 -2.09 -6.52
CA ILE A 25 11.04 -1.46 -5.30
C ILE A 25 12.53 -1.79 -5.14
N CYS A 26 12.91 -3.06 -5.28
CA CYS A 26 14.31 -3.48 -5.17
C CYS A 26 15.20 -2.82 -6.22
N GLU A 27 14.72 -2.66 -7.45
CA GLU A 27 15.46 -1.95 -8.51
C GLU A 27 15.68 -0.47 -8.15
N LYS A 28 14.65 0.21 -7.68
CA LYS A 28 14.73 1.63 -7.31
C LYS A 28 15.59 1.85 -6.06
N HIS A 29 15.57 0.92 -5.14
CA HIS A 29 16.28 0.99 -3.85
C HIS A 29 17.51 0.09 -3.78
N VAL A 30 18.14 -0.21 -4.92
CA VAL A 30 19.28 -1.13 -5.02
C VAL A 30 20.44 -0.78 -4.08
N ASN A 31 20.66 0.51 -3.81
CA ASN A 31 21.71 1.02 -2.93
C ASN A 31 21.23 1.28 -1.49
N SER A 32 19.95 1.06 -1.20
CA SER A 32 19.38 1.30 0.12
C SER A 32 19.61 0.11 1.03
N LYS A 33 20.20 0.35 2.20
CA LYS A 33 20.40 -0.69 3.20
C LYS A 33 19.17 -0.94 4.06
N GLN A 34 18.27 0.04 4.12
CA GLN A 34 17.07 -0.01 4.94
C GLN A 34 15.90 0.65 4.21
N ILE A 35 14.73 0.04 4.32
CA ILE A 35 13.45 0.56 3.83
C ILE A 35 12.43 0.44 4.96
N THR A 36 11.63 1.47 5.17
CA THR A 36 10.49 1.43 6.08
C THR A 36 9.21 1.27 5.29
N LEU A 37 8.46 0.22 5.57
CA LEU A 37 7.14 -0.03 5.02
C LEU A 37 6.09 0.43 6.04
N CYS A 38 5.23 1.35 5.65
CA CYS A 38 4.17 1.88 6.49
C CYS A 38 2.81 1.52 5.88
N GLY A 39 2.08 0.63 6.52
CA GLY A 39 0.73 0.26 6.11
C GLY A 39 -0.30 1.26 6.60
N LEU A 40 -1.33 1.54 5.80
CA LEU A 40 -2.49 2.33 6.20
C LEU A 40 -3.57 1.40 6.75
N ASN A 41 -3.94 1.59 8.00
CA ASN A 41 -4.94 0.78 8.70
C ASN A 41 -4.61 -0.73 8.61
N ASP A 42 -5.52 -1.59 8.98
CA ASP A 42 -5.27 -3.03 9.08
C ASP A 42 -4.98 -3.70 7.73
N ARG A 43 -5.69 -3.31 6.69
CA ARG A 43 -5.53 -3.90 5.35
C ARG A 43 -4.20 -3.51 4.71
N GLY A 44 -3.83 -2.24 4.83
CA GLY A 44 -2.52 -1.77 4.36
C GLY A 44 -1.37 -2.42 5.12
N TYR A 45 -1.51 -2.57 6.44
CA TYR A 45 -0.50 -3.26 7.26
C TYR A 45 -0.35 -4.73 6.87
N TYR A 46 -1.45 -5.43 6.66
CA TYR A 46 -1.43 -6.81 6.16
C TYR A 46 -0.65 -6.93 4.83
N LEU A 47 -0.89 -5.99 3.91
CA LEU A 47 -0.23 -6.00 2.60
C LEU A 47 1.26 -5.66 2.70
N VAL A 48 1.69 -4.76 3.59
CA VAL A 48 3.13 -4.46 3.74
C VAL A 48 3.89 -5.63 4.33
N GLU A 49 3.28 -6.45 5.18
CA GLU A 49 3.91 -7.66 5.67
C GLU A 49 4.16 -8.66 4.54
N LEU A 50 3.16 -8.90 3.68
CA LEU A 50 3.32 -9.75 2.49
C LEU A 50 4.38 -9.19 1.54
N LEU A 51 4.33 -7.89 1.26
CA LEU A 51 5.28 -7.22 0.36
C LEU A 51 6.72 -7.27 0.92
N GLY A 52 6.88 -7.07 2.22
CA GLY A 52 8.18 -7.14 2.88
C GLY A 52 8.82 -8.52 2.76
N HIS A 53 8.05 -9.58 2.86
CA HIS A 53 8.53 -10.95 2.61
C HIS A 53 9.04 -11.11 1.16
N GLU A 54 8.32 -10.59 0.18
CA GLU A 54 8.73 -10.63 -1.23
C GLU A 54 10.02 -9.82 -1.46
N ILE A 55 10.13 -8.63 -0.88
CA ILE A 55 11.34 -7.80 -0.99
C ILE A 55 12.55 -8.52 -0.38
N GLN A 56 12.40 -9.13 0.79
CA GLN A 56 13.50 -9.87 1.44
C GLN A 56 13.88 -11.15 0.69
N ALA A 57 12.95 -11.80 0.02
CA ALA A 57 13.24 -12.93 -0.85
C ALA A 57 14.11 -12.53 -2.05
N ILE A 58 13.90 -11.34 -2.60
CA ILE A 58 14.69 -10.80 -3.73
C ILE A 58 16.02 -10.23 -3.25
N ASN A 59 16.02 -9.46 -2.17
CA ASN A 59 17.21 -8.85 -1.57
C ASN A 59 17.30 -9.15 -0.07
N PRO A 60 17.93 -10.27 0.32
CA PRO A 60 18.05 -10.67 1.73
C PRO A 60 18.86 -9.69 2.61
N ASN A 61 19.64 -8.81 1.99
CA ASN A 61 20.51 -7.87 2.71
C ASN A 61 19.82 -6.55 3.07
N VAL A 62 18.65 -6.28 2.54
CA VAL A 62 17.89 -5.08 2.91
C VAL A 62 17.19 -5.29 4.25
N GLN A 63 17.33 -4.31 5.14
CA GLN A 63 16.59 -4.30 6.40
C GLN A 63 15.24 -3.63 6.18
N ILE A 64 14.17 -4.29 6.61
CA ILE A 64 12.81 -3.75 6.52
C ILE A 64 12.29 -3.46 7.91
N SER A 65 11.87 -2.23 8.11
CA SER A 65 11.12 -1.79 9.29
C SER A 65 9.65 -1.67 8.94
N TYR A 66 8.78 -2.03 9.85
CA TYR A 66 7.33 -2.00 9.67
C TYR A 66 6.69 -1.00 10.61
N ALA A 67 5.87 -0.13 10.05
CA ALA A 67 5.03 0.80 10.78
C ALA A 67 3.58 0.66 10.30
N ASN A 68 2.64 1.04 11.15
CA ASN A 68 1.23 1.15 10.80
C ASN A 68 0.73 2.57 11.08
N ALA A 69 0.06 3.16 10.10
CA ALA A 69 -0.65 4.42 10.24
C ALA A 69 -2.14 4.13 10.40
N THR A 70 -2.72 4.54 11.50
CA THR A 70 -4.16 4.47 11.75
C THR A 70 -4.76 5.86 11.60
N VAL A 71 -5.82 5.99 10.81
CA VAL A 71 -6.51 7.26 10.57
C VAL A 71 -7.91 7.17 11.15
N GLU A 72 -8.17 8.00 12.16
CA GLU A 72 -9.48 8.16 12.81
C GLU A 72 -9.77 9.65 13.00
N ASP A 73 -10.96 10.09 12.61
CA ASP A 73 -11.39 11.49 12.73
C ASP A 73 -10.35 12.50 12.22
N GLN A 74 -9.79 12.24 11.05
CA GLN A 74 -8.75 13.07 10.41
C GLN A 74 -7.41 13.12 11.17
N GLN A 75 -7.26 12.33 12.21
CA GLN A 75 -6.02 12.20 12.96
C GLN A 75 -5.27 10.95 12.56
N VAL A 76 -3.95 11.08 12.40
CA VAL A 76 -3.04 9.99 12.06
C VAL A 76 -2.23 9.62 13.30
N THR A 77 -2.27 8.34 13.67
CA THR A 77 -1.43 7.77 14.73
C THR A 77 -0.57 6.66 14.15
N PHE A 78 0.68 6.57 14.59
CA PHE A 78 1.60 5.52 14.16
C PHE A 78 1.86 4.51 15.26
N SER A 79 2.02 3.25 14.86
CA SER A 79 2.51 2.17 15.70
C SER A 79 3.64 1.41 14.98
N GLY A 80 4.35 0.55 15.70
CA GLY A 80 5.51 -0.15 15.18
C GLY A 80 6.75 0.75 15.09
N ASP A 81 7.62 0.50 14.12
CA ASP A 81 8.82 1.32 13.90
C ASP A 81 8.47 2.58 13.10
N SER A 82 7.98 3.57 13.82
CA SER A 82 7.53 4.86 13.27
C SER A 82 8.58 5.96 13.30
N TYR A 83 9.85 5.62 13.44
CA TYR A 83 10.94 6.56 13.29
C TYR A 83 11.31 6.72 11.81
N PHE A 84 10.84 7.79 11.18
CA PHE A 84 10.97 8.00 9.73
C PHE A 84 12.14 8.92 9.33
N SER A 85 12.75 9.61 10.29
CA SER A 85 13.83 10.57 10.01
C SER A 85 15.01 9.89 9.32
N GLY A 86 15.43 10.47 8.19
CA GLY A 86 16.56 9.96 7.41
C GLY A 86 16.33 8.61 6.72
N LYS A 87 15.10 8.13 6.65
CA LYS A 87 14.74 6.84 6.05
C LYS A 87 13.99 7.00 4.72
N HIS A 88 14.07 5.96 3.89
CA HIS A 88 13.17 5.78 2.76
C HIS A 88 11.88 5.14 3.27
N VAL A 89 10.77 5.84 3.16
CA VAL A 89 9.46 5.38 3.65
C VAL A 89 8.57 5.05 2.46
N LEU A 90 7.99 3.86 2.44
CA LEU A 90 7.00 3.43 1.47
C LEU A 90 5.66 3.24 2.18
N VAL A 91 4.69 4.03 1.80
CA VAL A 91 3.34 4.00 2.38
C VAL A 91 2.43 3.16 1.49
N MET A 92 1.76 2.17 2.06
CA MET A 92 0.92 1.23 1.30
C MET A 92 -0.49 1.14 1.84
N ASP A 93 -1.45 1.16 0.93
CA ASP A 93 -2.84 0.80 1.19
C ASP A 93 -3.35 -0.19 0.14
N ASP A 94 -4.52 -0.75 0.39
CA ASP A 94 -5.18 -1.68 -0.53
C ASP A 94 -5.68 -0.96 -1.80
N VAL A 95 -6.50 0.06 -1.64
CA VAL A 95 -7.13 0.79 -2.74
C VAL A 95 -7.00 2.29 -2.54
N ILE A 96 -6.50 2.98 -3.55
CA ILE A 96 -6.58 4.45 -3.58
C ILE A 96 -7.87 4.89 -4.28
N ASN A 97 -8.68 5.65 -3.55
CA ASN A 97 -9.91 6.29 -4.05
C ASN A 97 -9.67 7.78 -4.32
N THR A 98 -10.10 8.66 -3.43
CA THR A 98 -9.93 10.12 -3.59
C THR A 98 -8.53 10.60 -3.31
N GLY A 99 -7.73 9.83 -2.57
CA GLY A 99 -6.41 10.20 -2.07
C GLY A 99 -6.42 10.98 -0.75
N TYR A 100 -7.60 11.17 -0.14
CA TYR A 100 -7.73 11.95 1.11
C TYR A 100 -6.94 11.33 2.28
N THR A 101 -7.17 10.05 2.56
CA THR A 101 -6.48 9.33 3.65
C THR A 101 -4.97 9.32 3.41
N LEU A 102 -4.55 9.06 2.17
CA LEU A 102 -3.14 9.09 1.80
C LEU A 102 -2.53 10.47 2.06
N MET A 103 -3.22 11.54 1.68
CA MET A 103 -2.71 12.91 1.89
C MET A 103 -2.50 13.22 3.38
N LEU A 104 -3.40 12.78 4.26
CA LEU A 104 -3.23 12.91 5.70
C LEU A 104 -1.98 12.19 6.20
N VAL A 105 -1.80 10.94 5.80
CA VAL A 105 -0.66 10.12 6.23
C VAL A 105 0.65 10.68 5.69
N LEU A 106 0.71 11.07 4.42
CA LEU A 106 1.91 11.67 3.82
C LEU A 106 2.31 12.97 4.53
N SER A 107 1.33 13.79 4.91
CA SER A 107 1.58 15.02 5.67
C SER A 107 2.23 14.73 7.02
N GLU A 108 1.78 13.71 7.73
CA GLU A 108 2.37 13.35 9.03
C GLU A 108 3.76 12.70 8.87
N VAL A 109 3.94 11.81 7.91
CA VAL A 109 5.26 11.21 7.62
C VAL A 109 6.27 12.29 7.23
N PHE A 110 5.87 13.25 6.41
CA PHE A 110 6.74 14.34 5.97
C PHE A 110 7.31 15.18 7.11
N LYS A 111 6.55 15.38 8.20
CA LYS A 111 7.00 16.11 9.39
C LYS A 111 8.21 15.48 10.07
N HIS A 112 8.45 14.21 9.86
CA HIS A 112 9.58 13.46 10.43
C HIS A 112 10.87 13.53 9.58
N SER A 113 10.90 14.34 8.53
CA SER A 113 12.07 14.53 7.65
C SER A 113 12.63 13.22 7.07
N PRO A 114 11.83 12.41 6.38
CA PRO A 114 12.33 11.23 5.67
C PRO A 114 13.23 11.65 4.50
N VAL A 115 14.09 10.73 4.03
CA VAL A 115 14.89 10.94 2.81
C VAL A 115 13.98 10.95 1.58
N SER A 116 13.02 10.04 1.54
CA SER A 116 12.03 9.95 0.47
C SER A 116 10.74 9.30 0.97
N ILE A 117 9.65 9.61 0.29
CA ILE A 117 8.36 8.94 0.49
C ILE A 117 7.91 8.38 -0.85
N GLY A 118 7.62 7.08 -0.89
CA GLY A 118 6.96 6.42 -2.01
C GLY A 118 5.60 5.90 -1.60
N THR A 119 4.75 5.60 -2.58
CA THR A 119 3.38 5.14 -2.36
C THR A 119 3.10 3.87 -3.14
N ILE A 120 2.38 2.95 -2.51
CA ILE A 120 2.10 1.62 -3.04
C ILE A 120 0.60 1.33 -2.88
N PHE A 121 -0.04 0.86 -3.95
CA PHE A 121 -1.45 0.44 -3.90
C PHE A 121 -1.63 -0.88 -4.65
N LEU A 122 -2.42 -1.78 -4.07
CA LEU A 122 -2.82 -3.00 -4.77
C LEU A 122 -3.74 -2.67 -5.95
N ALA A 123 -4.69 -1.77 -5.73
CA ALA A 123 -5.59 -1.29 -6.78
C ALA A 123 -5.69 0.24 -6.77
N LYS A 124 -5.75 0.82 -7.97
CA LYS A 124 -5.87 2.25 -8.19
C LYS A 124 -7.11 2.54 -9.01
N ARG A 125 -7.96 3.44 -8.50
CA ARG A 125 -9.04 4.07 -9.28
C ARG A 125 -8.50 5.31 -10.01
N GLU A 126 -9.03 5.59 -11.20
CA GLU A 126 -8.52 6.69 -12.04
C GLU A 126 -8.82 8.09 -11.48
N HIS A 127 -9.95 8.27 -10.78
CA HIS A 127 -10.38 9.59 -10.30
C HIS A 127 -9.91 9.86 -8.87
N ARG A 128 -9.15 10.95 -8.69
CA ARG A 128 -8.66 11.45 -7.41
C ARG A 128 -9.03 12.91 -7.22
N ASN A 129 -9.31 13.30 -5.97
CA ASN A 129 -9.63 14.67 -5.59
C ASN A 129 -8.40 15.41 -5.00
N PHE A 130 -7.37 14.67 -4.59
CA PHE A 130 -6.17 15.20 -3.96
C PHE A 130 -4.94 14.91 -4.81
N PRO A 131 -3.93 15.82 -4.81
CA PRO A 131 -2.74 15.72 -5.68
C PRO A 131 -1.72 14.72 -5.09
N VAL A 132 -2.07 13.48 -5.03
CA VAL A 132 -1.21 12.39 -4.57
C VAL A 132 -0.89 11.46 -5.73
N LYS A 133 0.33 10.91 -5.72
CA LYS A 133 0.81 9.98 -6.73
C LYS A 133 0.82 8.55 -6.18
N ALA A 134 0.47 7.58 -6.99
CA ALA A 134 0.70 6.17 -6.74
C ALA A 134 1.96 5.74 -7.53
N ASP A 135 3.05 5.47 -6.81
CA ASP A 135 4.35 5.12 -7.44
C ASP A 135 4.37 3.66 -7.90
N TYR A 136 3.81 2.76 -7.11
CA TYR A 136 3.70 1.34 -7.40
C TYR A 136 2.24 0.92 -7.34
N VAL A 137 1.74 0.30 -8.39
CA VAL A 137 0.33 -0.06 -8.53
C VAL A 137 0.20 -1.50 -9.00
N GLY A 138 -0.59 -2.30 -8.31
CA GLY A 138 -0.91 -3.66 -8.72
C GLY A 138 -1.78 -3.66 -9.97
N VAL A 139 -2.93 -2.99 -9.92
CA VAL A 139 -3.86 -2.86 -11.04
C VAL A 139 -4.53 -1.49 -11.04
N SER A 140 -4.71 -0.91 -12.24
CA SER A 140 -5.50 0.31 -12.44
C SER A 140 -6.88 -0.07 -12.97
N ILE A 141 -7.92 0.52 -12.37
CA ILE A 141 -9.31 0.18 -12.65
C ILE A 141 -10.08 1.43 -13.02
N ALA A 142 -10.68 1.42 -14.21
CA ALA A 142 -11.68 2.41 -14.59
C ALA A 142 -13.02 2.01 -13.98
N THR A 143 -13.55 2.83 -13.09
CA THR A 143 -14.83 2.59 -12.40
C THR A 143 -15.79 3.74 -12.63
N THR A 144 -17.08 3.46 -12.55
CA THR A 144 -18.10 4.51 -12.43
C THR A 144 -18.08 5.10 -11.01
N ILE A 145 -18.76 6.24 -10.81
CA ILE A 145 -18.84 6.91 -9.49
C ILE A 145 -19.53 6.02 -8.45
N GLN A 146 -20.41 5.14 -8.88
CA GLN A 146 -21.21 4.27 -7.99
C GLN A 146 -20.52 2.96 -7.63
N GLU A 147 -19.52 2.54 -8.38
CA GLU A 147 -18.79 1.30 -8.12
C GLU A 147 -17.69 1.51 -7.10
N HIS A 148 -17.55 0.56 -6.18
CA HIS A 148 -16.51 0.55 -5.17
C HIS A 148 -15.61 -0.66 -5.33
N VAL A 149 -14.29 -0.42 -5.30
CA VAL A 149 -13.27 -1.47 -5.29
C VAL A 149 -13.00 -1.85 -3.84
N GLN A 150 -13.05 -3.15 -3.54
CA GLN A 150 -12.79 -3.66 -2.20
C GLN A 150 -11.74 -4.77 -2.24
N PHE A 151 -10.88 -4.76 -1.23
CA PHE A 151 -9.93 -5.83 -0.95
C PHE A 151 -10.45 -6.68 0.21
N ASP A 152 -10.48 -7.98 0.03
CA ASP A 152 -10.90 -8.96 1.03
C ASP A 152 -9.70 -9.83 1.43
N ASN A 153 -9.31 -9.74 2.68
CA ASN A 153 -8.26 -10.52 3.33
C ASN A 153 -8.79 -11.35 4.52
N SER A 154 -10.09 -11.59 4.55
CA SER A 154 -10.73 -12.39 5.61
C SER A 154 -10.23 -13.85 5.65
N ASP A 155 -9.87 -14.39 4.48
CA ASP A 155 -9.19 -15.69 4.35
C ASP A 155 -7.79 -15.47 3.75
N PRO A 156 -6.71 -15.67 4.53
CA PRO A 156 -5.33 -15.51 4.05
C PRO A 156 -4.97 -16.40 2.85
N ASN A 157 -5.70 -17.50 2.65
CA ASN A 157 -5.48 -18.41 1.53
C ASN A 157 -6.37 -18.12 0.32
N ASN A 158 -7.25 -17.13 0.43
CA ASN A 158 -8.20 -16.77 -0.62
C ASN A 158 -8.43 -15.25 -0.70
N LEU A 159 -7.35 -14.50 -0.86
CA LEU A 159 -7.41 -13.05 -1.04
C LEU A 159 -8.15 -12.70 -2.32
N SER A 160 -8.88 -11.59 -2.33
CA SER A 160 -9.55 -11.11 -3.54
C SER A 160 -9.67 -9.59 -3.59
N VAL A 161 -9.71 -9.05 -4.81
CA VAL A 161 -10.13 -7.67 -5.10
C VAL A 161 -11.36 -7.74 -6.00
N TYR A 162 -12.41 -7.04 -5.62
CA TYR A 162 -13.68 -7.08 -6.34
C TYR A 162 -14.37 -5.71 -6.39
N LEU A 163 -15.27 -5.57 -7.36
CA LEU A 163 -16.22 -4.44 -7.49
C LEU A 163 -17.56 -4.77 -6.82
N VAL A 164 -18.13 -3.78 -6.14
CA VAL A 164 -19.50 -3.80 -5.61
C VAL A 164 -20.26 -2.57 -6.06
#